data_ba547b7f6d4cac26b1641a1164bd6a51
#
_entry.id   ba547b7f6d4cac26b1641a1164bd6a51
#
_cell.length_a   1.000
_cell.length_b   1.000
_cell.length_c   1.000
_cell.angle_alpha   90.00
_cell.angle_beta   90.00
_cell.angle_gamma   90.00
#
_symmetry.space_group_name_H-M   'P 1'
#
loop_
_entity.id
_entity.type
_entity.pdbx_description
1 polymer ?
#
loop_
_entity_poly.entity_id
_entity_poly.type
_entity_poly.pdbx_seq_one_letter_code
_entity_poly.pdbx_strand_id
1 'polypeptide(L)'
;MRIGKVKESILKRSVLRQLHNHSEEGSPASGEDAGVLFMPEFSEDAGVALSVNPIEGWTFAAKRAVYGAVNSMLAAGAKIRAISLSLLMPQDTEEKQLKFLMKEIDALCTQEDILVISGHTAVSPFVSTLILSVTAMGIQKKKEEARAEYTDLDLVIAGTIGREGAAMIATEHANRLEERYAPSYIETAKHLFDDGSMSAVSDILQEREVISIHDVREGGIFAALWEMAAAKNVGLSVDLKNIPIRQHTIEVCEYFNLNPYMLRSGGTLLLACANGARLVEQFQKAGIESAVIGQTTSGNDRLIHYDEEARFLEPPKMDEYYKV
;
A
#
# COMPACT_ATOMS: atom_id res chain seq x y z
N MET A 1 -11.15 20.47 -3.62
CA MET A 1 -10.20 19.55 -2.93
C MET A 1 -9.06 19.26 -3.89
N ARG A 2 -7.88 18.86 -3.42
CA ARG A 2 -6.77 18.47 -4.33
C ARG A 2 -6.98 17.03 -4.80
N ILE A 3 -6.40 16.67 -5.96
CA ILE A 3 -6.36 15.29 -6.46
C ILE A 3 -5.58 14.42 -5.48
N GLY A 4 -5.94 13.14 -5.35
CA GLY A 4 -5.33 12.15 -4.47
C GLY A 4 -6.05 11.98 -3.14
N LYS A 5 -5.42 11.27 -2.20
CA LYS A 5 -5.98 11.05 -0.84
C LYS A 5 -6.41 12.36 -0.18
N VAL A 6 -7.56 12.34 0.45
CA VAL A 6 -8.06 13.47 1.23
C VAL A 6 -7.12 13.72 2.41
N LYS A 7 -6.75 14.99 2.65
CA LYS A 7 -5.88 15.35 3.77
C LYS A 7 -6.45 14.83 5.10
N GLU A 8 -5.60 14.30 5.96
CA GLU A 8 -5.95 13.72 7.25
C GLU A 8 -6.85 14.65 8.10
N SER A 9 -6.52 15.95 8.14
CA SER A 9 -7.32 16.94 8.88
C SER A 9 -8.74 17.09 8.33
N ILE A 10 -8.94 16.94 7.02
CA ILE A 10 -10.25 16.95 6.37
C ILE A 10 -10.95 15.61 6.61
N LEU A 11 -10.25 14.48 6.46
CA LEU A 11 -10.77 13.14 6.74
C LEU A 11 -11.32 13.08 8.18
N LYS A 12 -10.53 13.48 9.18
CA LYS A 12 -10.93 13.49 10.59
C LYS A 12 -12.15 14.38 10.82
N ARG A 13 -12.17 15.61 10.26
CA ARG A 13 -13.23 16.60 10.50
C ARG A 13 -14.52 16.32 9.73
N SER A 14 -14.39 15.93 8.44
CA SER A 14 -15.53 15.90 7.51
C SER A 14 -16.04 14.49 7.23
N VAL A 15 -15.33 13.46 7.64
CA VAL A 15 -15.75 12.06 7.51
C VAL A 15 -15.86 11.43 8.89
N LEU A 16 -14.74 11.19 9.59
CA LEU A 16 -14.75 10.40 10.83
C LEU A 16 -15.61 11.03 11.93
N ARG A 17 -15.58 12.36 12.10
CA ARG A 17 -16.44 13.06 13.09
C ARG A 17 -17.93 13.04 12.75
N GLN A 18 -18.31 12.65 11.55
CA GLN A 18 -19.73 12.53 11.16
C GLN A 18 -20.29 11.14 11.44
N LEU A 19 -19.41 10.18 11.72
CA LEU A 19 -19.78 8.81 12.06
C LEU A 19 -19.96 8.70 13.56
N HIS A 20 -21.20 8.52 14.00
CA HIS A 20 -21.54 8.45 15.42
C HIS A 20 -21.91 7.03 15.88
N ASN A 21 -22.17 6.14 14.92
CA ASN A 21 -22.52 4.76 15.21
C ASN A 21 -21.24 3.89 15.14
N HIS A 22 -20.52 3.86 16.24
CA HIS A 22 -19.32 3.06 16.45
C HIS A 22 -19.28 2.55 17.89
N SER A 23 -18.56 1.46 18.12
CA SER A 23 -18.41 0.81 19.42
C SER A 23 -16.95 0.45 19.69
N GLU A 24 -16.68 -0.09 20.90
CA GLU A 24 -15.37 -0.67 21.22
C GLU A 24 -15.03 -1.89 20.35
N GLU A 25 -16.05 -2.55 19.80
CA GLU A 25 -15.90 -3.72 18.91
C GLU A 25 -15.40 -3.34 17.52
N GLY A 26 -15.59 -2.11 17.08
CA GLY A 26 -15.12 -1.62 15.79
C GLY A 26 -15.40 -0.15 15.56
N SER A 27 -14.40 0.57 15.10
CA SER A 27 -14.53 1.97 14.71
C SER A 27 -13.52 2.30 13.59
N PRO A 28 -13.90 3.20 12.66
CA PRO A 28 -12.98 3.61 11.61
C PRO A 28 -11.86 4.50 12.19
N ALA A 29 -10.62 4.23 11.79
CA ALA A 29 -9.45 4.99 12.20
C ALA A 29 -8.69 5.57 11.01
N SER A 30 -7.99 6.68 11.23
CA SER A 30 -7.10 7.29 10.23
C SER A 30 -5.71 6.67 10.32
N GLY A 31 -5.13 6.27 9.19
CA GLY A 31 -3.80 5.68 9.11
C GLY A 31 -3.76 4.17 9.32
N GLU A 32 -4.90 3.51 9.43
CA GLU A 32 -5.02 2.05 9.47
C GLU A 32 -5.40 1.52 8.07
N ASP A 33 -4.82 0.38 7.68
CA ASP A 33 -5.01 -0.23 6.35
C ASP A 33 -6.33 -1.01 6.24
N ALA A 34 -6.91 -1.44 7.37
CA ALA A 34 -8.21 -2.08 7.45
C ALA A 34 -8.94 -1.75 8.75
N GLY A 35 -10.27 -1.74 8.70
CA GLY A 35 -11.11 -1.75 9.90
C GLY A 35 -11.32 -3.18 10.39
N VAL A 36 -11.34 -3.39 11.71
CA VAL A 36 -11.59 -4.71 12.31
C VAL A 36 -12.82 -4.63 13.17
N LEU A 37 -13.73 -5.59 12.99
CA LEU A 37 -14.94 -5.76 13.80
C LEU A 37 -14.80 -7.05 14.61
N PHE A 38 -14.78 -6.93 15.93
CA PHE A 38 -14.83 -8.04 16.85
C PHE A 38 -16.29 -8.38 17.16
N MET A 39 -16.65 -9.64 16.96
CA MET A 39 -18.01 -10.15 17.21
C MET A 39 -17.92 -11.33 18.19
N PRO A 40 -17.97 -11.07 19.52
CA PRO A 40 -17.78 -12.09 20.55
C PRO A 40 -18.72 -13.29 20.41
N GLU A 41 -19.94 -13.06 19.87
CA GLU A 41 -20.93 -14.12 19.61
C GLU A 41 -20.48 -15.14 18.56
N PHE A 42 -19.49 -14.83 17.70
CA PHE A 42 -18.92 -15.75 16.72
C PHE A 42 -17.55 -16.25 17.13
N SER A 43 -16.72 -15.43 17.76
CA SER A 43 -15.41 -15.78 18.27
C SER A 43 -14.91 -14.76 19.29
N GLU A 44 -14.44 -15.26 20.45
CA GLU A 44 -13.80 -14.42 21.47
C GLU A 44 -12.39 -13.97 21.06
N ASP A 45 -11.72 -14.75 20.19
CA ASP A 45 -10.31 -14.61 19.85
C ASP A 45 -10.04 -14.10 18.43
N ALA A 46 -11.08 -13.79 17.66
CA ALA A 46 -10.92 -13.36 16.28
C ALA A 46 -11.92 -12.28 15.88
N GLY A 47 -11.48 -11.37 14.99
CA GLY A 47 -12.31 -10.36 14.37
C GLY A 47 -12.32 -10.49 12.84
N VAL A 48 -13.31 -9.88 12.22
CA VAL A 48 -13.39 -9.72 10.77
C VAL A 48 -12.73 -8.41 10.38
N ALA A 49 -11.67 -8.51 9.58
CA ALA A 49 -10.99 -7.37 8.99
C ALA A 49 -11.59 -7.05 7.62
N LEU A 50 -11.82 -5.77 7.35
CA LEU A 50 -12.32 -5.26 6.08
C LEU A 50 -11.43 -4.12 5.59
N SER A 51 -11.01 -4.16 4.32
CA SER A 51 -10.39 -3.01 3.65
C SER A 51 -11.09 -2.71 2.34
N VAL A 52 -11.05 -1.44 1.92
CA VAL A 52 -11.63 -0.99 0.65
C VAL A 52 -10.54 -0.31 -0.17
N ASN A 53 -10.28 -0.85 -1.36
CA ASN A 53 -9.19 -0.44 -2.23
C ASN A 53 -9.76 0.03 -3.58
N PRO A 54 -9.98 1.34 -3.80
CA PRO A 54 -10.36 1.87 -5.09
C PRO A 54 -9.17 1.92 -6.04
N ILE A 55 -9.40 1.60 -7.31
CA ILE A 55 -8.42 1.58 -8.39
C ILE A 55 -9.02 2.30 -9.58
N GLU A 56 -8.26 3.23 -10.14
CA GLU A 56 -8.60 3.97 -11.36
C GLU A 56 -7.73 3.51 -12.52
N GLY A 57 -8.31 3.45 -13.71
CA GLY A 57 -7.62 3.08 -14.94
C GLY A 57 -7.43 1.58 -15.12
N TRP A 58 -7.00 1.20 -16.32
CA TRP A 58 -6.85 -0.19 -16.74
C TRP A 58 -5.46 -0.78 -16.48
N THR A 59 -4.44 0.09 -16.38
CA THR A 59 -3.05 -0.34 -16.26
C THR A 59 -2.83 -1.12 -14.97
N PHE A 60 -2.47 -2.38 -15.12
CA PHE A 60 -2.29 -3.35 -14.04
C PHE A 60 -3.48 -3.46 -13.07
N ALA A 61 -4.71 -3.19 -13.56
CA ALA A 61 -5.90 -3.14 -12.69
C ALA A 61 -6.09 -4.42 -11.86
N ALA A 62 -5.92 -5.60 -12.45
CA ALA A 62 -6.01 -6.89 -11.73
C ALA A 62 -4.94 -7.02 -10.65
N LYS A 63 -3.67 -6.73 -10.96
CA LYS A 63 -2.56 -6.81 -10.00
C LYS A 63 -2.75 -5.82 -8.85
N ARG A 64 -3.07 -4.56 -9.16
CA ARG A 64 -3.34 -3.51 -8.18
C ARG A 64 -4.51 -3.88 -7.27
N ALA A 65 -5.54 -4.51 -7.82
CA ALA A 65 -6.71 -4.99 -7.09
C ALA A 65 -6.35 -6.11 -6.09
N VAL A 66 -5.76 -7.19 -6.58
CA VAL A 66 -5.51 -8.38 -5.77
C VAL A 66 -4.35 -8.16 -4.81
N TYR A 67 -3.21 -7.65 -5.28
CA TYR A 67 -2.05 -7.37 -4.42
C TYR A 67 -2.36 -6.31 -3.36
N GLY A 68 -3.12 -5.25 -3.73
CA GLY A 68 -3.55 -4.26 -2.76
C GLY A 68 -4.47 -4.85 -1.69
N ALA A 69 -5.37 -5.76 -2.05
CA ALA A 69 -6.22 -6.47 -1.09
C ALA A 69 -5.41 -7.37 -0.15
N VAL A 70 -4.44 -8.13 -0.69
CA VAL A 70 -3.54 -9.00 0.09
C VAL A 70 -2.71 -8.16 1.07
N ASN A 71 -2.02 -7.15 0.57
CA ASN A 71 -1.07 -6.35 1.36
C ASN A 71 -1.77 -5.54 2.44
N SER A 72 -2.95 -4.96 2.17
CA SER A 72 -3.75 -4.28 3.19
C SER A 72 -4.19 -5.23 4.31
N MET A 73 -4.54 -6.48 3.98
CA MET A 73 -4.88 -7.48 5.00
C MET A 73 -3.66 -7.90 5.81
N LEU A 74 -2.50 -8.09 5.17
CA LEU A 74 -1.24 -8.37 5.86
C LEU A 74 -0.85 -7.24 6.81
N ALA A 75 -0.98 -5.98 6.37
CA ALA A 75 -0.72 -4.81 7.19
C ALA A 75 -1.64 -4.75 8.42
N ALA A 76 -2.91 -5.15 8.26
CA ALA A 76 -3.83 -5.29 9.37
C ALA A 76 -3.57 -6.52 10.26
N GLY A 77 -2.59 -7.37 9.94
CA GLY A 77 -2.34 -8.63 10.64
C GLY A 77 -3.45 -9.67 10.44
N ALA A 78 -4.20 -9.56 9.35
CA ALA A 78 -5.31 -10.45 9.03
C ALA A 78 -4.96 -11.40 7.89
N LYS A 79 -5.47 -12.61 7.94
CA LYS A 79 -5.42 -13.54 6.81
C LYS A 79 -6.59 -13.27 5.88
N ILE A 80 -6.31 -12.82 4.65
CA ILE A 80 -7.34 -12.61 3.62
C ILE A 80 -8.08 -13.93 3.33
N ARG A 81 -9.38 -13.83 3.05
CA ARG A 81 -10.23 -14.98 2.71
C ARG A 81 -11.02 -14.77 1.45
N ALA A 82 -11.54 -13.56 1.27
CA ALA A 82 -12.42 -13.28 0.15
C ALA A 82 -12.33 -11.81 -0.27
N ILE A 83 -12.76 -11.56 -1.49
CA ILE A 83 -12.98 -10.21 -2.02
C ILE A 83 -14.37 -10.06 -2.61
N SER A 84 -14.85 -8.82 -2.63
CA SER A 84 -15.99 -8.37 -3.42
C SER A 84 -15.53 -7.27 -4.38
N LEU A 85 -16.03 -7.28 -5.62
CA LEU A 85 -15.59 -6.39 -6.69
C LEU A 85 -16.74 -5.48 -7.13
N SER A 86 -16.50 -4.17 -7.18
CA SER A 86 -17.41 -3.22 -7.81
C SER A 86 -16.71 -2.57 -9.00
N LEU A 87 -17.23 -2.81 -10.21
CA LEU A 87 -16.70 -2.31 -11.48
C LEU A 87 -17.65 -1.29 -12.08
N LEU A 88 -17.17 -0.08 -12.33
CA LEU A 88 -17.83 0.92 -13.17
C LEU A 88 -16.94 1.19 -14.38
N MET A 89 -17.48 1.00 -15.57
CA MET A 89 -16.74 1.11 -16.82
C MET A 89 -17.37 2.18 -17.73
N PRO A 90 -16.58 2.88 -18.55
CA PRO A 90 -17.11 3.80 -19.54
C PRO A 90 -17.86 3.06 -20.65
N GLN A 91 -18.68 3.81 -21.41
CA GLN A 91 -19.58 3.24 -22.45
C GLN A 91 -18.86 2.59 -23.63
N ASP A 92 -17.64 2.98 -23.90
CA ASP A 92 -16.77 2.45 -24.96
C ASP A 92 -16.00 1.19 -24.56
N THR A 93 -16.20 0.70 -23.34
CA THR A 93 -15.57 -0.55 -22.88
C THR A 93 -16.08 -1.75 -23.67
N GLU A 94 -15.15 -2.51 -24.25
CA GLU A 94 -15.46 -3.73 -24.96
C GLU A 94 -15.55 -4.94 -24.01
N GLU A 95 -16.47 -5.87 -24.28
CA GLU A 95 -16.61 -7.10 -23.49
C GLU A 95 -15.28 -7.89 -23.36
N LYS A 96 -14.44 -7.86 -24.40
CA LYS A 96 -13.13 -8.52 -24.36
C LYS A 96 -12.20 -7.96 -23.28
N GLN A 97 -12.24 -6.64 -23.02
CA GLN A 97 -11.44 -5.99 -21.97
C GLN A 97 -11.93 -6.44 -20.60
N LEU A 98 -13.24 -6.44 -20.36
CA LEU A 98 -13.82 -6.94 -19.12
C LEU A 98 -13.46 -8.42 -18.90
N LYS A 99 -13.63 -9.25 -19.94
CA LYS A 99 -13.29 -10.68 -19.85
C LYS A 99 -11.80 -10.94 -19.55
N PHE A 100 -10.92 -10.13 -20.14
CA PHE A 100 -9.49 -10.20 -19.88
C PHE A 100 -9.18 -9.84 -18.43
N LEU A 101 -9.68 -8.68 -17.96
CA LEU A 101 -9.52 -8.24 -16.57
C LEU A 101 -9.99 -9.29 -15.56
N MET A 102 -11.19 -9.86 -15.77
CA MET A 102 -11.73 -10.87 -14.86
C MET A 102 -10.92 -12.18 -14.86
N LYS A 103 -10.34 -12.58 -15.99
CA LYS A 103 -9.44 -13.74 -16.05
C LYS A 103 -8.13 -13.50 -15.29
N GLU A 104 -7.56 -12.29 -15.40
CA GLU A 104 -6.36 -11.94 -14.63
C GLU A 104 -6.65 -11.91 -13.13
N ILE A 105 -7.78 -11.30 -12.71
CA ILE A 105 -8.21 -11.30 -11.31
C ILE A 105 -8.40 -12.73 -10.80
N ASP A 106 -9.09 -13.59 -11.54
CA ASP A 106 -9.33 -14.99 -11.16
C ASP A 106 -8.02 -15.78 -11.01
N ALA A 107 -7.08 -15.61 -11.94
CA ALA A 107 -5.77 -16.25 -11.87
C ALA A 107 -4.98 -15.81 -10.62
N LEU A 108 -4.94 -14.51 -10.33
CA LEU A 108 -4.27 -13.99 -9.15
C LEU A 108 -4.97 -14.42 -7.84
N CYS A 109 -6.29 -14.40 -7.80
CA CYS A 109 -7.06 -14.88 -6.65
C CYS A 109 -6.83 -16.37 -6.41
N THR A 110 -6.74 -17.18 -7.47
CA THR A 110 -6.40 -18.60 -7.38
C THR A 110 -5.01 -18.82 -6.80
N GLN A 111 -4.04 -18.02 -7.25
CA GLN A 111 -2.65 -18.09 -6.73
C GLN A 111 -2.58 -17.73 -5.24
N GLU A 112 -3.36 -16.77 -4.79
CA GLU A 112 -3.39 -16.26 -3.41
C GLU A 112 -4.40 -16.99 -2.49
N ASP A 113 -5.10 -18.04 -2.98
CA ASP A 113 -6.15 -18.76 -2.26
C ASP A 113 -7.28 -17.83 -1.76
N ILE A 114 -7.74 -16.91 -2.63
CA ILE A 114 -8.76 -15.91 -2.34
C ILE A 114 -10.05 -16.23 -3.10
N LEU A 115 -11.19 -16.15 -2.43
CA LEU A 115 -12.50 -16.32 -3.07
C LEU A 115 -13.07 -14.98 -3.54
N VAL A 116 -13.58 -14.93 -4.77
CA VAL A 116 -14.44 -13.83 -5.21
C VAL A 116 -15.89 -14.20 -4.87
N ILE A 117 -16.47 -13.60 -3.83
CA ILE A 117 -17.77 -14.03 -3.28
C ILE A 117 -18.94 -13.13 -3.67
N SER A 118 -18.68 -11.93 -4.17
CA SER A 118 -19.72 -10.97 -4.52
C SER A 118 -19.17 -9.94 -5.51
N GLY A 119 -20.06 -9.20 -6.14
CA GLY A 119 -19.65 -8.08 -6.98
C GLY A 119 -20.81 -7.38 -7.65
N HIS A 120 -20.49 -6.24 -8.24
CA HIS A 120 -21.39 -5.48 -9.11
C HIS A 120 -20.58 -4.99 -10.31
N THR A 121 -21.16 -5.13 -11.50
CA THR A 121 -20.52 -4.73 -12.75
C THR A 121 -21.50 -3.90 -13.56
N ALA A 122 -21.12 -2.66 -13.87
CA ALA A 122 -21.97 -1.74 -14.60
C ALA A 122 -21.20 -0.88 -15.60
N VAL A 123 -21.86 -0.45 -16.64
CA VAL A 123 -21.41 0.60 -17.57
C VAL A 123 -22.10 1.89 -17.19
N SER A 124 -21.34 2.99 -17.10
CA SER A 124 -21.86 4.28 -16.64
C SER A 124 -21.37 5.43 -17.51
N PRO A 125 -22.25 6.38 -17.88
CA PRO A 125 -21.86 7.59 -18.59
C PRO A 125 -21.11 8.60 -17.71
N PHE A 126 -21.02 8.35 -16.41
CA PHE A 126 -20.38 9.25 -15.43
C PHE A 126 -18.91 8.95 -15.16
N VAL A 127 -18.35 7.92 -15.80
CA VAL A 127 -16.95 7.57 -15.69
C VAL A 127 -16.27 7.58 -17.05
N SER A 128 -15.03 8.08 -17.12
CA SER A 128 -14.23 8.16 -18.34
C SER A 128 -13.18 7.06 -18.45
N THR A 129 -12.98 6.29 -17.38
CA THR A 129 -12.08 5.14 -17.32
C THR A 129 -12.64 4.09 -16.37
N LEU A 130 -12.00 2.93 -16.28
CA LEU A 130 -12.35 1.92 -15.28
C LEU A 130 -12.22 2.49 -13.87
N ILE A 131 -13.26 2.30 -13.05
CA ILE A 131 -13.20 2.43 -11.60
C ILE A 131 -13.49 1.04 -11.02
N LEU A 132 -12.49 0.44 -10.39
CA LEU A 132 -12.58 -0.86 -9.74
C LEU A 132 -12.39 -0.68 -8.24
N SER A 133 -13.41 -0.94 -7.45
CA SER A 133 -13.30 -0.97 -5.99
C SER A 133 -13.29 -2.41 -5.49
N VAL A 134 -12.25 -2.76 -4.74
CA VAL A 134 -12.11 -4.07 -4.12
C VAL A 134 -12.35 -3.95 -2.63
N THR A 135 -13.35 -4.67 -2.13
CA THR A 135 -13.54 -4.87 -0.69
C THR A 135 -12.95 -6.21 -0.32
N ALA A 136 -11.87 -6.20 0.46
CA ALA A 136 -11.26 -7.41 0.98
C ALA A 136 -11.80 -7.74 2.36
N MET A 137 -11.97 -9.04 2.63
CA MET A 137 -12.38 -9.59 3.91
C MET A 137 -11.35 -10.60 4.39
N GLY A 138 -10.94 -10.46 5.63
CA GLY A 138 -9.98 -11.37 6.28
C GLY A 138 -10.35 -11.65 7.72
N ILE A 139 -9.61 -12.57 8.32
CA ILE A 139 -9.75 -12.93 9.75
C ILE A 139 -8.47 -12.47 10.45
N GLN A 140 -8.63 -11.60 11.42
CA GLN A 140 -7.57 -11.16 12.33
C GLN A 140 -7.72 -11.89 13.66
N LYS A 141 -6.67 -12.57 14.10
CA LYS A 141 -6.62 -13.06 15.48
C LYS A 141 -6.41 -11.91 16.44
N LYS A 142 -7.15 -11.91 17.54
CA LYS A 142 -6.93 -10.93 18.61
C LYS A 142 -5.49 -11.09 19.10
N LYS A 143 -4.67 -10.06 18.89
CA LYS A 143 -3.34 -10.03 19.49
C LYS A 143 -3.54 -9.77 20.97
N GLU A 144 -2.83 -10.50 21.83
CA GLU A 144 -2.68 -10.07 23.22
C GLU A 144 -2.18 -8.64 23.18
N GLU A 145 -2.85 -7.72 23.88
CA GLU A 145 -2.42 -6.35 24.02
C GLU A 145 -1.06 -6.32 24.73
N ALA A 146 0.02 -6.58 23.99
CA ALA A 146 1.29 -6.05 24.38
C ALA A 146 1.10 -4.53 24.31
N ARG A 147 1.17 -3.82 25.44
CA ARG A 147 1.42 -2.39 25.49
C ARG A 147 2.81 -2.15 24.88
N ALA A 148 2.87 -2.26 23.56
CA ALA A 148 4.07 -1.95 22.84
C ALA A 148 4.24 -0.44 22.92
N GLU A 149 5.29 0.01 23.57
CA GLU A 149 5.76 1.37 23.39
C GLU A 149 6.18 1.46 21.92
N TYR A 150 5.58 2.40 21.19
CA TYR A 150 5.90 2.60 19.76
C TYR A 150 7.14 3.46 19.55
N THR A 151 7.89 3.75 20.61
CA THR A 151 9.14 4.53 20.58
C THR A 151 10.35 3.60 20.50
N ASP A 152 11.42 4.09 19.89
CA ASP A 152 12.71 3.39 19.75
C ASP A 152 12.61 2.05 18.99
N LEU A 153 11.64 1.95 18.07
CA LEU A 153 11.51 0.81 17.16
C LEU A 153 12.25 1.10 15.85
N ASP A 154 12.91 0.08 15.34
CA ASP A 154 13.51 0.14 14.00
C ASP A 154 12.40 0.25 12.94
N LEU A 155 12.60 1.14 11.97
CA LEU A 155 11.77 1.25 10.77
C LEU A 155 12.41 0.44 9.64
N VAL A 156 11.67 -0.53 9.14
CA VAL A 156 12.13 -1.43 8.06
C VAL A 156 11.22 -1.28 6.85
N ILE A 157 11.83 -1.23 5.66
CA ILE A 157 11.12 -1.43 4.39
C ILE A 157 11.36 -2.84 3.91
N ALA A 158 10.29 -3.51 3.49
CA ALA A 158 10.30 -4.74 2.72
C ALA A 158 9.72 -4.47 1.32
N GLY A 159 10.49 -4.71 0.29
CA GLY A 159 10.24 -4.30 -1.10
C GLY A 159 11.01 -3.04 -1.50
N THR A 160 10.73 -2.51 -2.69
CA THR A 160 11.37 -1.29 -3.22
C THR A 160 10.32 -0.24 -3.54
N ILE A 161 10.64 1.03 -3.22
CA ILE A 161 9.69 2.14 -3.40
C ILE A 161 9.49 2.50 -4.88
N GLY A 162 8.33 3.11 -5.19
CA GLY A 162 7.99 3.66 -6.51
C GLY A 162 7.77 2.62 -7.61
N ARG A 163 7.87 1.32 -7.30
CA ARG A 163 7.84 0.23 -8.29
C ARG A 163 6.52 0.15 -9.08
N GLU A 164 5.38 0.29 -8.41
CA GLU A 164 4.05 0.31 -9.05
C GLU A 164 3.94 1.49 -10.02
N GLY A 165 4.21 2.70 -9.53
CA GLY A 165 4.10 3.92 -10.34
C GLY A 165 5.07 3.94 -11.51
N ALA A 166 6.32 3.52 -11.32
CA ALA A 166 7.30 3.44 -12.40
C ALA A 166 6.90 2.43 -13.48
N ALA A 167 6.37 1.26 -13.09
CA ALA A 167 5.86 0.26 -14.04
C ALA A 167 4.65 0.77 -14.82
N MET A 168 3.72 1.47 -14.15
CA MET A 168 2.56 2.09 -14.81
C MET A 168 3.00 3.14 -15.82
N ILE A 169 3.87 4.08 -15.42
CA ILE A 169 4.40 5.13 -16.29
C ILE A 169 5.16 4.53 -17.48
N ALA A 170 6.01 3.53 -17.25
CA ALA A 170 6.75 2.86 -18.32
C ALA A 170 5.82 2.15 -19.31
N THR A 171 4.67 1.66 -18.86
CA THR A 171 3.67 1.02 -19.72
C THR A 171 2.88 2.06 -20.53
N GLU A 172 2.42 3.14 -19.91
CA GLU A 172 1.55 4.13 -20.52
C GLU A 172 2.30 5.13 -21.40
N HIS A 173 3.57 5.40 -21.08
CA HIS A 173 4.40 6.42 -21.72
C HIS A 173 5.69 5.85 -22.34
N ALA A 174 5.66 4.57 -22.77
CA ALA A 174 6.81 3.90 -23.38
C ALA A 174 7.44 4.72 -24.53
N ASN A 175 6.61 5.25 -25.43
CA ASN A 175 7.07 6.03 -26.59
C ASN A 175 7.88 7.28 -26.19
N ARG A 176 7.52 7.93 -25.07
CA ARG A 176 8.28 9.09 -24.55
C ARG A 176 9.61 8.65 -23.96
N LEU A 177 9.63 7.54 -23.23
CA LEU A 177 10.85 6.99 -22.64
C LEU A 177 11.84 6.50 -23.70
N GLU A 178 11.38 6.03 -24.87
CA GLU A 178 12.21 5.62 -26.01
C GLU A 178 13.05 6.76 -26.58
N GLU A 179 12.72 8.03 -26.28
CA GLU A 179 13.57 9.17 -26.65
C GLU A 179 14.94 9.15 -25.91
N ARG A 180 15.01 8.49 -24.75
CA ARG A 180 16.23 8.46 -23.92
C ARG A 180 16.75 7.04 -23.62
N TYR A 181 15.85 6.05 -23.53
CA TYR A 181 16.20 4.71 -23.07
C TYR A 181 15.97 3.66 -24.14
N ALA A 182 16.77 2.58 -24.12
CA ALA A 182 16.59 1.46 -25.01
C ALA A 182 15.28 0.70 -24.72
N PRO A 183 14.60 0.13 -25.74
CA PRO A 183 13.36 -0.61 -25.56
C PRO A 183 13.45 -1.73 -24.51
N SER A 184 14.58 -2.46 -24.46
CA SER A 184 14.81 -3.50 -23.45
C SER A 184 14.86 -2.98 -22.02
N TYR A 185 15.35 -1.76 -21.82
CA TYR A 185 15.35 -1.11 -20.50
C TYR A 185 13.95 -0.73 -20.06
N ILE A 186 13.16 -0.17 -20.98
CA ILE A 186 11.76 0.19 -20.73
C ILE A 186 10.93 -1.07 -20.44
N GLU A 187 11.17 -2.15 -21.18
CA GLU A 187 10.48 -3.42 -20.94
C GLU A 187 10.77 -3.95 -19.53
N THR A 188 12.01 -3.87 -19.05
CA THR A 188 12.33 -4.21 -17.66
C THR A 188 11.59 -3.32 -16.66
N ALA A 189 11.46 -2.02 -16.94
CA ALA A 189 10.72 -1.10 -16.08
C ALA A 189 9.24 -1.46 -15.97
N LYS A 190 8.59 -1.91 -17.05
CA LYS A 190 7.19 -2.37 -17.04
C LYS A 190 6.97 -3.56 -16.11
N HIS A 191 7.99 -4.40 -15.89
CA HIS A 191 7.92 -5.58 -15.05
C HIS A 191 8.27 -5.35 -13.57
N LEU A 192 8.51 -4.10 -13.15
CA LEU A 192 8.81 -3.78 -11.75
C LEU A 192 7.70 -4.15 -10.76
N PHE A 193 6.46 -4.30 -11.24
CA PHE A 193 5.29 -4.61 -10.39
C PHE A 193 4.74 -6.03 -10.62
N ASP A 194 5.49 -6.95 -11.18
CA ASP A 194 5.02 -8.31 -11.45
C ASP A 194 4.81 -9.13 -10.17
N ASP A 195 5.59 -8.90 -9.14
CA ASP A 195 5.60 -9.59 -7.86
C ASP A 195 5.17 -8.67 -6.69
N GLY A 196 4.08 -7.95 -6.87
CA GLY A 196 3.58 -6.98 -5.89
C GLY A 196 2.87 -7.58 -4.66
N SER A 197 2.64 -8.90 -4.59
CA SER A 197 2.09 -9.56 -3.41
C SER A 197 3.17 -9.84 -2.37
N MET A 198 2.87 -9.53 -1.11
CA MET A 198 3.74 -9.82 0.04
C MET A 198 3.27 -11.06 0.83
N SER A 199 2.38 -11.87 0.27
CA SER A 199 1.85 -13.07 0.94
C SER A 199 2.91 -14.11 1.32
N ALA A 200 3.96 -14.23 0.51
CA ALA A 200 5.08 -15.15 0.74
C ALA A 200 5.84 -14.89 2.07
N VAL A 201 5.72 -13.69 2.63
CA VAL A 201 6.37 -13.33 3.90
C VAL A 201 5.40 -13.18 5.06
N SER A 202 4.16 -13.66 4.91
CA SER A 202 3.10 -13.57 5.93
C SER A 202 3.51 -14.11 7.30
N ASP A 203 4.30 -15.19 7.35
CA ASP A 203 4.75 -15.78 8.60
C ASP A 203 5.76 -14.88 9.33
N ILE A 204 6.67 -14.23 8.59
CA ILE A 204 7.61 -13.24 9.12
C ILE A 204 6.86 -12.06 9.72
N LEU A 205 5.78 -11.60 9.06
CA LEU A 205 4.97 -10.46 9.52
C LEU A 205 4.16 -10.76 10.79
N GLN A 206 3.98 -12.03 11.15
CA GLN A 206 3.26 -12.45 12.37
C GLN A 206 4.19 -12.61 13.59
N GLU A 207 5.51 -12.42 13.45
CA GLU A 207 6.43 -12.50 14.58
C GLU A 207 6.14 -11.43 15.62
N ARG A 208 6.40 -11.74 16.91
CA ARG A 208 6.16 -10.82 18.04
C ARG A 208 6.97 -9.52 17.95
N GLU A 209 8.12 -9.56 17.28
CA GLU A 209 8.99 -8.40 17.10
C GLU A 209 8.42 -7.37 16.12
N VAL A 210 7.47 -7.74 15.27
CA VAL A 210 6.77 -6.85 14.35
C VAL A 210 5.59 -6.20 15.08
N ILE A 211 5.74 -4.91 15.38
CA ILE A 211 4.80 -4.16 16.19
C ILE A 211 3.76 -3.45 15.35
N SER A 212 4.16 -2.91 14.19
CA SER A 212 3.26 -2.23 13.26
C SER A 212 3.69 -2.50 11.82
N ILE A 213 2.70 -2.61 10.93
CA ILE A 213 2.89 -2.79 9.49
C ILE A 213 1.99 -1.78 8.79
N HIS A 214 2.46 -1.23 7.67
CA HIS A 214 1.69 -0.34 6.83
C HIS A 214 1.97 -0.63 5.34
N ASP A 215 0.91 -0.73 4.53
CA ASP A 215 0.99 -0.96 3.09
C ASP A 215 1.37 0.35 2.38
N VAL A 216 2.52 0.38 1.71
CA VAL A 216 3.03 1.58 1.04
C VAL A 216 2.40 1.68 -0.35
N ARG A 217 1.44 2.59 -0.52
CA ARG A 217 0.68 2.74 -1.75
C ARG A 217 0.71 4.16 -2.29
N GLU A 218 -0.47 4.77 -2.49
CA GLU A 218 -0.61 6.14 -3.02
C GLU A 218 0.09 7.17 -2.13
N GLY A 219 0.88 8.04 -2.75
CA GLY A 219 1.72 9.03 -2.08
C GLY A 219 3.08 8.50 -1.62
N GLY A 220 3.37 7.21 -1.91
CA GLY A 220 4.66 6.55 -1.69
C GLY A 220 5.07 6.46 -0.24
N ILE A 221 6.37 6.28 -0.01
CA ILE A 221 6.91 6.07 1.34
C ILE A 221 6.74 7.30 2.25
N PHE A 222 6.73 8.51 1.70
CA PHE A 222 6.50 9.70 2.53
C PHE A 222 5.10 9.76 3.11
N ALA A 223 4.09 9.32 2.35
CA ALA A 223 2.73 9.19 2.87
C ALA A 223 2.64 8.09 3.94
N ALA A 224 3.22 6.92 3.69
CA ALA A 224 3.21 5.81 4.62
C ALA A 224 3.90 6.13 5.96
N LEU A 225 5.07 6.78 5.93
CA LEU A 225 5.78 7.25 7.13
C LEU A 225 4.92 8.25 7.91
N TRP A 226 4.29 9.19 7.23
CA TRP A 226 3.39 10.15 7.87
C TRP A 226 2.19 9.47 8.53
N GLU A 227 1.52 8.58 7.78
CA GLU A 227 0.30 7.88 8.20
C GLU A 227 0.60 6.98 9.42
N MET A 228 1.69 6.18 9.38
CA MET A 228 2.12 5.35 10.50
C MET A 228 2.44 6.19 11.75
N ALA A 229 3.22 7.26 11.61
CA ALA A 229 3.58 8.13 12.72
C ALA A 229 2.35 8.81 13.33
N ALA A 230 1.38 9.21 12.50
CA ALA A 230 0.15 9.84 12.96
C ALA A 230 -0.78 8.85 13.68
N ALA A 231 -0.89 7.61 13.17
CA ALA A 231 -1.71 6.56 13.75
C ALA A 231 -1.17 6.12 15.13
N LYS A 232 0.16 6.05 15.28
CA LYS A 232 0.82 5.60 16.51
C LYS A 232 1.24 6.74 17.45
N ASN A 233 1.03 7.99 17.02
CA ASN A 233 1.37 9.22 17.78
C ASN A 233 2.85 9.26 18.21
N VAL A 234 3.76 9.04 17.26
CA VAL A 234 5.21 9.02 17.46
C VAL A 234 5.93 9.94 16.48
N GLY A 235 7.15 10.30 16.80
CA GLY A 235 8.10 10.90 15.89
C GLY A 235 8.83 9.87 15.04
N LEU A 236 9.59 10.33 14.04
CA LEU A 236 10.41 9.51 13.16
C LEU A 236 11.76 10.16 12.92
N SER A 237 12.79 9.34 12.75
CA SER A 237 14.11 9.72 12.24
C SER A 237 14.49 8.72 11.13
N VAL A 238 14.49 9.17 9.87
CA VAL A 238 14.64 8.32 8.67
C VAL A 238 15.79 8.80 7.81
N ASP A 239 16.67 7.88 7.39
CA ASP A 239 17.74 8.15 6.42
C ASP A 239 17.28 7.76 5.01
N LEU A 240 17.21 8.73 4.10
CA LEU A 240 16.78 8.53 2.73
C LEU A 240 17.70 7.60 1.93
N LYS A 241 19.00 7.57 2.26
CA LYS A 241 19.97 6.72 1.54
C LYS A 241 19.76 5.24 1.77
N ASN A 242 19.14 4.89 2.90
CA ASN A 242 18.86 3.51 3.25
C ASN A 242 17.57 2.98 2.62
N ILE A 243 16.77 3.82 1.99
CA ILE A 243 15.50 3.40 1.37
C ILE A 243 15.76 2.66 0.05
N PRO A 244 15.37 1.37 -0.04
CA PRO A 244 15.59 0.59 -1.27
C PRO A 244 14.79 1.14 -2.45
N ILE A 245 15.49 1.41 -3.55
CA ILE A 245 14.89 1.90 -4.79
C ILE A 245 15.64 1.30 -5.99
N ARG A 246 14.90 0.85 -6.98
CA ARG A 246 15.47 0.29 -8.22
C ARG A 246 15.93 1.39 -9.16
N GLN A 247 17.04 1.16 -9.87
CA GLN A 247 17.57 2.11 -10.87
C GLN A 247 16.52 2.48 -11.93
N HIS A 248 15.71 1.52 -12.39
CA HIS A 248 14.63 1.78 -13.34
C HIS A 248 13.59 2.75 -12.81
N THR A 249 13.26 2.67 -11.51
CA THR A 249 12.37 3.63 -10.86
C THR A 249 12.98 5.04 -10.85
N ILE A 250 14.28 5.14 -10.52
CA ILE A 250 15.01 6.42 -10.51
C ILE A 250 14.97 7.06 -11.90
N GLU A 251 15.33 6.30 -12.94
CA GLU A 251 15.42 6.79 -14.31
C GLU A 251 14.06 7.23 -14.87
N VAL A 252 12.99 6.47 -14.59
CA VAL A 252 11.62 6.87 -14.96
C VAL A 252 11.24 8.16 -14.24
N CYS A 253 11.53 8.29 -12.94
CA CYS A 253 11.24 9.49 -12.19
C CYS A 253 12.05 10.70 -12.69
N GLU A 254 13.34 10.53 -13.00
CA GLU A 254 14.16 11.60 -13.55
C GLU A 254 13.64 12.11 -14.91
N TYR A 255 13.26 11.19 -15.80
CA TYR A 255 12.74 11.57 -17.12
C TYR A 255 11.49 12.46 -17.02
N PHE A 256 10.58 12.15 -16.08
CA PHE A 256 9.34 12.89 -15.88
C PHE A 256 9.42 13.96 -14.79
N ASN A 257 10.60 14.19 -14.19
CA ASN A 257 10.82 15.13 -13.08
C ASN A 257 9.90 14.86 -11.88
N LEU A 258 9.85 13.60 -11.44
CA LEU A 258 9.04 13.11 -10.33
C LEU A 258 9.90 12.83 -9.09
N ASN A 259 9.28 12.94 -7.92
CA ASN A 259 9.91 12.52 -6.67
C ASN A 259 9.58 11.03 -6.38
N PRO A 260 10.56 10.11 -6.46
CA PRO A 260 10.32 8.68 -6.29
C PRO A 260 9.79 8.31 -4.88
N TYR A 261 10.10 9.11 -3.86
CA TYR A 261 9.63 8.89 -2.49
C TYR A 261 8.13 9.20 -2.31
N MET A 262 7.52 9.89 -3.27
CA MET A 262 6.11 10.26 -3.30
C MET A 262 5.33 9.54 -4.41
N LEU A 263 5.98 8.60 -5.10
CA LEU A 263 5.37 7.79 -6.16
C LEU A 263 4.78 6.52 -5.57
N ARG A 264 3.57 6.14 -6.00
CA ARG A 264 2.87 4.93 -5.53
C ARG A 264 3.76 3.69 -5.58
N SER A 265 3.71 2.90 -4.50
CA SER A 265 4.71 1.88 -4.20
C SER A 265 4.10 0.53 -3.82
N GLY A 266 2.96 0.16 -4.44
CA GLY A 266 2.34 -1.14 -4.18
C GLY A 266 3.34 -2.30 -4.26
N GLY A 267 3.19 -3.28 -3.38
CA GLY A 267 4.16 -4.35 -3.20
C GLY A 267 5.36 -3.97 -2.31
N THR A 268 5.19 -2.96 -1.47
CA THR A 268 6.17 -2.52 -0.48
C THR A 268 5.47 -2.34 0.86
N LEU A 269 6.08 -2.84 1.94
CA LEU A 269 5.58 -2.68 3.30
C LEU A 269 6.55 -1.84 4.13
N LEU A 270 6.01 -0.95 4.96
CA LEU A 270 6.73 -0.25 6.02
C LEU A 270 6.41 -0.94 7.35
N LEU A 271 7.45 -1.28 8.11
CA LEU A 271 7.31 -1.97 9.38
C LEU A 271 7.99 -1.19 10.50
N ALA A 272 7.41 -1.24 11.69
CA ALA A 272 8.08 -0.85 12.93
C ALA A 272 8.28 -2.11 13.79
N CYS A 273 9.51 -2.39 14.20
CA CYS A 273 9.87 -3.62 14.89
C CYS A 273 10.96 -3.41 15.93
N ALA A 274 11.09 -4.36 16.87
CA ALA A 274 12.09 -4.30 17.95
C ALA A 274 13.52 -4.64 17.47
N ASN A 275 13.67 -5.38 16.36
CA ASN A 275 14.99 -5.77 15.84
C ASN A 275 14.96 -5.79 14.30
N GLY A 276 15.26 -4.64 13.70
CA GLY A 276 15.23 -4.45 12.26
C GLY A 276 16.28 -5.27 11.51
N ALA A 277 17.48 -5.41 12.07
CA ALA A 277 18.54 -6.17 11.43
C ALA A 277 18.17 -7.65 11.23
N ARG A 278 17.58 -8.27 12.26
CA ARG A 278 17.07 -9.65 12.17
C ARG A 278 15.95 -9.77 11.14
N LEU A 279 15.02 -8.82 11.13
CA LEU A 279 13.89 -8.83 10.21
C LEU A 279 14.36 -8.68 8.75
N VAL A 280 15.32 -7.81 8.49
CA VAL A 280 15.96 -7.64 7.18
C VAL A 280 16.62 -8.96 6.72
N GLU A 281 17.34 -9.65 7.59
CA GLU A 281 17.96 -10.95 7.27
C GLU A 281 16.91 -11.99 6.87
N GLN A 282 15.75 -12.01 7.54
CA GLN A 282 14.65 -12.94 7.22
C GLN A 282 14.03 -12.61 5.84
N PHE A 283 13.76 -11.33 5.57
CA PHE A 283 13.26 -10.92 4.26
C PHE A 283 14.23 -11.23 3.13
N GLN A 284 15.52 -10.99 3.33
CA GLN A 284 16.55 -11.31 2.34
C GLN A 284 16.64 -12.82 2.07
N LYS A 285 16.52 -13.67 3.10
CA LYS A 285 16.42 -15.12 2.93
C LYS A 285 15.18 -15.55 2.15
N ALA A 286 14.09 -14.80 2.26
CA ALA A 286 12.87 -15.00 1.47
C ALA A 286 12.94 -14.36 0.06
N GLY A 287 14.08 -13.76 -0.33
CA GLY A 287 14.26 -13.12 -1.62
C GLY A 287 13.67 -11.70 -1.74
N ILE A 288 13.26 -11.10 -0.61
CA ILE A 288 12.69 -9.75 -0.59
C ILE A 288 13.80 -8.74 -0.27
N GLU A 289 13.99 -7.77 -1.14
CA GLU A 289 14.88 -6.64 -0.90
C GLU A 289 14.33 -5.81 0.26
N SER A 290 15.16 -5.54 1.27
CA SER A 290 14.73 -4.88 2.49
C SER A 290 15.89 -4.16 3.18
N ALA A 291 15.56 -3.13 3.95
CA ALA A 291 16.54 -2.37 4.73
C ALA A 291 15.94 -1.74 5.98
N VAL A 292 16.77 -1.53 7.00
CA VAL A 292 16.47 -0.61 8.10
C VAL A 292 16.69 0.81 7.59
N ILE A 293 15.65 1.64 7.66
CA ILE A 293 15.66 3.00 7.12
C ILE A 293 15.71 4.08 8.19
N GLY A 294 15.56 3.73 9.45
CA GLY A 294 15.52 4.68 10.56
C GLY A 294 14.85 4.10 11.79
N GLN A 295 14.33 4.96 12.64
CA GLN A 295 13.68 4.59 13.89
C GLN A 295 12.48 5.48 14.21
N THR A 296 11.55 4.96 15.00
CA THR A 296 10.55 5.76 15.68
C THR A 296 11.16 6.48 16.87
N THR A 297 10.66 7.66 17.20
CA THR A 297 11.18 8.48 18.31
C THR A 297 10.05 8.93 19.22
N SER A 298 10.41 9.32 20.44
CA SER A 298 9.48 10.00 21.35
C SER A 298 9.12 11.39 20.79
N GLY A 299 7.89 11.84 21.02
CA GLY A 299 7.41 13.13 20.52
C GLY A 299 6.74 13.05 19.15
N ASN A 300 6.72 14.17 18.41
CA ASN A 300 5.95 14.30 17.16
C ASN A 300 6.82 14.73 15.97
N ASP A 301 8.11 14.90 16.15
CA ASP A 301 9.02 15.33 15.10
C ASP A 301 9.25 14.18 14.10
N ARG A 302 9.05 14.49 12.84
CA ARG A 302 9.21 13.54 11.73
C ARG A 302 10.35 14.04 10.87
N LEU A 303 11.56 13.54 11.15
CA LEU A 303 12.79 13.99 10.52
C LEU A 303 13.23 13.04 9.41
N ILE A 304 13.66 13.64 8.32
CA ILE A 304 14.28 12.96 7.19
C ILE A 304 15.70 13.47 7.06
N HIS A 305 16.65 12.55 7.05
CA HIS A 305 18.08 12.82 6.92
C HIS A 305 18.55 12.48 5.50
N TYR A 306 19.40 13.33 4.96
CA TYR A 306 20.18 13.08 3.77
C TYR A 306 21.59 13.67 3.99
N ASP A 307 22.59 12.81 4.18
CA ASP A 307 23.90 13.18 4.68
C ASP A 307 23.82 13.95 6.02
N GLU A 308 24.43 15.14 6.07
CA GLU A 308 24.42 16.01 7.25
C GLU A 308 23.17 16.90 7.36
N GLU A 309 22.30 16.87 6.34
CA GLU A 309 21.09 17.68 6.32
C GLU A 309 19.90 16.93 6.94
N ALA A 310 19.15 17.63 7.79
CA ALA A 310 17.90 17.14 8.33
C ALA A 310 16.76 18.09 7.96
N ARG A 311 15.61 17.53 7.54
CA ARG A 311 14.41 18.29 7.26
C ARG A 311 13.18 17.60 7.83
N PHE A 312 12.12 18.35 8.07
CA PHE A 312 10.84 17.78 8.45
C PHE A 312 10.17 17.08 7.27
N LEU A 313 9.60 15.91 7.52
CA LEU A 313 8.68 15.27 6.60
C LEU A 313 7.42 16.13 6.49
N GLU A 314 7.05 16.50 5.28
CA GLU A 314 5.83 17.25 5.03
C GLU A 314 4.59 16.32 5.01
N PRO A 315 3.40 16.85 5.38
CA PRO A 315 2.15 16.10 5.20
C PRO A 315 1.98 15.59 3.76
N PRO A 316 1.35 14.42 3.57
CA PRO A 316 1.16 13.84 2.25
C PRO A 316 0.56 14.82 1.25
N LYS A 317 1.14 14.82 0.06
CA LYS A 317 0.71 15.59 -1.11
C LYS A 317 0.05 14.63 -2.11
N MET A 318 -0.32 15.14 -3.27
CA MET A 318 -0.76 14.35 -4.41
C MET A 318 0.35 13.37 -4.83
N ASP A 319 -0.04 12.14 -5.18
CA ASP A 319 0.88 11.16 -5.74
C ASP A 319 1.55 11.70 -7.02
N GLU A 320 2.84 11.40 -7.16
CA GLU A 320 3.62 11.90 -8.31
C GLU A 320 3.14 11.31 -9.65
N TYR A 321 2.50 10.14 -9.64
CA TYR A 321 1.90 9.54 -10.83
C TYR A 321 0.90 10.48 -11.53
N TYR A 322 0.14 11.29 -10.81
CA TYR A 322 -0.84 12.20 -11.39
C TYR A 322 -0.24 13.44 -12.07
N LYS A 323 1.09 13.57 -12.12
CA LYS A 323 1.79 14.66 -12.82
C LYS A 323 2.19 14.32 -14.26
N VAL A 324 2.13 13.05 -14.63
CA VAL A 324 2.46 12.53 -15.97
C VAL A 324 1.21 12.45 -16.86
#